data_b278103d9a14a5ca4497ff8ad0dfca74
#
_entry.id   b278103d9a14a5ca4497ff8ad0dfca74
#
_cell.length_a   1.000
_cell.length_b   1.000
_cell.length_c   1.000
_cell.angle_alpha   90.00
_cell.angle_beta   90.00
_cell.angle_gamma   90.00
#
_symmetry.space_group_name_H-M   'P 1'
#
loop_
_entity.id
_entity.type
_entity.pdbx_description
1 polymer ?
#
loop_
_entity_poly.entity_id
_entity_poly.type
_entity_poly.pdbx_seq_one_letter_code
_entity_poly.pdbx_strand_id
1 'polypeptide(L)'
;MKRIDNAEMLALFDKDIDRYFYHCYDLAMAARDGYKIKEMAYFAKEGASPLSSFLCVRTYEDDSIVVGITSEDAAFWEEAADYISVLTANEIDVAACDAFYTHPHVAERLSFGFSESGAPIYGLLSPKDLAPLPSQSNVSVSLMTTEEKAYLQEHTELFDSFEEELRSPSVWDACDCFFDTRFYLLKEGNRVIGFLRGELGYKNYYDVGWVYVAPVYRGKGYGKLLTLYFSHDLLKNGLYPHYGYAINPESEAVAKKCGYTCTRASQEFNRIIKNR
;
A
#
# COMPACT_ATOMS: atom_id res chain seq x y z
N MET A 1 -3.55 -28.04 -3.77
CA MET A 1 -2.68 -26.86 -4.08
C MET A 1 -1.23 -27.31 -4.27
N LYS A 2 -0.49 -26.65 -5.16
CA LYS A 2 0.94 -26.87 -5.40
C LYS A 2 1.75 -25.66 -4.91
N ARG A 3 2.83 -25.88 -4.14
CA ARG A 3 3.77 -24.82 -3.76
C ARG A 3 4.52 -24.34 -5.01
N ILE A 4 4.63 -23.02 -5.16
CA ILE A 4 5.33 -22.35 -6.26
C ILE A 4 6.57 -21.66 -5.65
N ASP A 5 7.67 -21.71 -6.38
CA ASP A 5 8.90 -21.03 -5.98
C ASP A 5 8.69 -19.50 -5.97
N ASN A 6 9.27 -18.82 -4.98
CA ASN A 6 9.13 -17.37 -4.82
C ASN A 6 9.70 -16.58 -5.98
N ALA A 7 10.80 -17.04 -6.60
CA ALA A 7 11.38 -16.40 -7.78
C ALA A 7 10.49 -16.58 -9.02
N GLU A 8 9.82 -17.73 -9.16
CA GLU A 8 8.83 -17.97 -10.21
C GLU A 8 7.62 -17.02 -10.02
N MET A 9 7.09 -16.90 -8.80
CA MET A 9 5.97 -15.99 -8.52
C MET A 9 6.36 -14.53 -8.75
N LEU A 10 7.55 -14.12 -8.31
CA LEU A 10 8.03 -12.75 -8.55
C LEU A 10 8.14 -12.44 -10.05
N ALA A 11 8.64 -13.38 -10.85
CA ALA A 11 8.72 -13.21 -12.31
C ALA A 11 7.35 -13.13 -12.99
N LEU A 12 6.30 -13.70 -12.39
CA LEU A 12 4.92 -13.56 -12.85
C LEU A 12 4.33 -12.20 -12.46
N PHE A 13 4.49 -11.79 -11.21
CA PHE A 13 4.01 -10.49 -10.71
C PHE A 13 4.69 -9.30 -11.40
N ASP A 14 5.96 -9.45 -11.73
CA ASP A 14 6.78 -8.43 -12.39
C ASP A 14 6.28 -8.05 -13.81
N LYS A 15 5.42 -8.85 -14.39
CA LYS A 15 4.78 -8.56 -15.69
C LYS A 15 3.61 -7.57 -15.56
N ASP A 16 3.07 -7.40 -14.35
CA ASP A 16 1.97 -6.48 -14.05
C ASP A 16 2.15 -5.92 -12.63
N ILE A 17 3.18 -5.06 -12.47
CA ILE A 17 3.56 -4.50 -11.17
C ILE A 17 2.43 -3.64 -10.60
N ASP A 18 1.71 -2.89 -11.42
CA ASP A 18 0.60 -2.03 -10.96
C ASP A 18 -0.50 -2.83 -10.24
N ARG A 19 -0.69 -4.08 -10.63
CA ARG A 19 -1.65 -4.98 -9.98
C ARG A 19 -1.05 -5.73 -8.78
N TYR A 20 0.22 -6.10 -8.86
CA TYR A 20 0.86 -6.99 -7.90
C TYR A 20 1.97 -6.31 -7.09
N PHE A 21 1.99 -4.97 -7.03
CA PHE A 21 3.02 -4.17 -6.38
C PHE A 21 3.38 -4.68 -4.99
N TYR A 22 2.40 -4.90 -4.11
CA TYR A 22 2.67 -5.35 -2.75
C TYR A 22 3.23 -6.77 -2.66
N HIS A 23 2.89 -7.65 -3.58
CA HIS A 23 3.54 -8.97 -3.66
C HIS A 23 5.00 -8.87 -4.09
N CYS A 24 5.29 -8.00 -5.08
CA CYS A 24 6.67 -7.72 -5.47
C CYS A 24 7.47 -7.08 -4.34
N TYR A 25 6.86 -6.11 -3.67
CA TYR A 25 7.43 -5.42 -2.51
C TYR A 25 7.72 -6.39 -1.36
N ASP A 26 6.75 -7.20 -0.93
CA ASP A 26 6.89 -8.15 0.17
C ASP A 26 8.00 -9.18 -0.12
N LEU A 27 8.05 -9.72 -1.35
CA LEU A 27 9.10 -10.66 -1.75
C LEU A 27 10.49 -10.01 -1.74
N ALA A 28 10.60 -8.76 -2.20
CA ALA A 28 11.86 -8.02 -2.18
C ALA A 28 12.29 -7.69 -0.75
N MET A 29 11.35 -7.33 0.12
CA MET A 29 11.62 -7.02 1.51
C MET A 29 11.95 -8.27 2.34
N ALA A 30 11.25 -9.38 2.11
CA ALA A 30 11.56 -10.66 2.78
C ALA A 30 12.97 -11.19 2.47
N ALA A 31 13.58 -10.73 1.38
CA ALA A 31 14.96 -11.05 1.03
C ALA A 31 16.00 -10.16 1.75
N ARG A 32 15.56 -9.14 2.54
CA ARG A 32 16.46 -8.25 3.29
C ARG A 32 16.70 -8.79 4.71
N ASP A 33 17.96 -8.76 5.14
CA ASP A 33 18.31 -9.06 6.52
C ASP A 33 17.63 -8.06 7.48
N GLY A 34 17.04 -8.61 8.56
CA GLY A 34 16.37 -7.81 9.60
C GLY A 34 14.97 -7.33 9.25
N TYR A 35 14.39 -7.77 8.13
CA TYR A 35 12.98 -7.49 7.87
C TYR A 35 12.07 -8.46 8.64
N LYS A 36 10.92 -7.97 9.11
CA LYS A 36 10.00 -8.69 10.01
C LYS A 36 9.33 -9.94 9.41
N ILE A 37 9.37 -10.13 8.09
CA ILE A 37 8.84 -11.35 7.45
C ILE A 37 9.93 -12.42 7.51
N LYS A 38 9.67 -13.49 8.26
CA LYS A 38 10.53 -14.66 8.44
C LYS A 38 10.47 -15.62 7.25
N GLU A 39 9.29 -15.81 6.70
CA GLU A 39 9.05 -16.69 5.55
C GLU A 39 7.87 -16.22 4.70
N MET A 40 8.00 -16.38 3.39
CA MET A 40 6.88 -16.27 2.44
C MET A 40 6.75 -17.57 1.65
N ALA A 41 5.52 -18.02 1.46
CA ALA A 41 5.20 -19.18 0.65
C ALA A 41 3.99 -18.90 -0.25
N TYR A 42 4.09 -19.33 -1.50
CA TYR A 42 2.99 -19.25 -2.46
C TYR A 42 2.51 -20.65 -2.84
N PHE A 43 1.20 -20.80 -2.92
CA PHE A 43 0.53 -22.03 -3.37
C PHE A 43 -0.47 -21.67 -4.45
N ALA A 44 -0.42 -22.35 -5.57
CA ALA A 44 -1.35 -22.14 -6.68
C ALA A 44 -2.23 -23.36 -6.90
N LYS A 45 -3.35 -23.16 -7.58
CA LYS A 45 -4.21 -24.24 -8.01
C LYS A 45 -3.48 -25.13 -9.01
N GLU A 46 -3.51 -26.42 -8.79
CA GLU A 46 -2.89 -27.39 -9.69
C GLU A 46 -3.59 -27.41 -11.06
N GLY A 47 -2.80 -27.35 -12.13
CA GLY A 47 -3.32 -27.33 -13.51
C GLY A 47 -3.87 -25.99 -14.00
N ALA A 48 -3.82 -24.92 -13.18
CA ALA A 48 -4.22 -23.56 -13.55
C ALA A 48 -3.00 -22.63 -13.65
N SER A 49 -3.22 -21.43 -14.24
CA SER A 49 -2.23 -20.36 -14.17
C SER A 49 -2.02 -19.94 -12.71
N PRO A 50 -0.77 -19.82 -12.21
CA PRO A 50 -0.52 -19.40 -10.84
C PRO A 50 -1.15 -18.04 -10.48
N LEU A 51 -1.35 -17.13 -11.45
CA LEU A 51 -1.96 -15.84 -11.21
C LEU A 51 -3.51 -15.87 -11.13
N SER A 52 -4.15 -16.94 -11.60
CA SER A 52 -5.61 -17.04 -11.55
C SER A 52 -6.15 -17.47 -10.19
N SER A 53 -5.36 -18.26 -9.45
CA SER A 53 -5.74 -18.75 -8.12
C SER A 53 -4.48 -19.05 -7.33
N PHE A 54 -4.19 -18.23 -6.32
CA PHE A 54 -3.05 -18.43 -5.43
C PHE A 54 -3.35 -18.04 -3.99
N LEU A 55 -2.65 -18.72 -3.09
CA LEU A 55 -2.55 -18.45 -1.67
C LEU A 55 -1.13 -17.95 -1.38
N CYS A 56 -1.01 -16.81 -0.71
CA CYS A 56 0.24 -16.30 -0.16
C CYS A 56 0.19 -16.44 1.36
N VAL A 57 1.20 -17.03 1.95
CA VAL A 57 1.35 -17.13 3.41
C VAL A 57 2.61 -16.38 3.81
N ARG A 58 2.46 -15.38 4.70
CA ARG A 58 3.55 -14.61 5.29
C ARG A 58 3.64 -14.98 6.76
N THR A 59 4.78 -15.50 7.19
CA THR A 59 5.08 -15.75 8.60
C THR A 59 6.01 -14.66 9.11
N TYR A 60 5.65 -14.02 10.20
CA TYR A 60 6.42 -12.96 10.83
C TYR A 60 7.31 -13.49 11.95
N GLU A 61 8.26 -12.66 12.45
CA GLU A 61 9.19 -13.06 13.51
C GLU A 61 8.51 -13.38 14.84
N ASP A 62 7.35 -12.77 15.11
CA ASP A 62 6.50 -13.04 16.29
C ASP A 62 5.60 -14.27 16.14
N ASP A 63 5.82 -15.07 15.09
CA ASP A 63 5.01 -16.22 14.69
C ASP A 63 3.54 -15.89 14.37
N SER A 64 3.23 -14.63 14.08
CA SER A 64 1.96 -14.28 13.45
C SER A 64 1.97 -14.65 11.95
N ILE A 65 0.80 -14.90 11.40
CA ILE A 65 0.64 -15.29 9.99
C ILE A 65 -0.38 -14.36 9.32
N VAL A 66 0.00 -13.82 8.18
CA VAL A 66 -0.93 -13.14 7.28
C VAL A 66 -1.08 -13.96 6.01
N VAL A 67 -2.31 -14.31 5.69
CA VAL A 67 -2.67 -15.13 4.52
C VAL A 67 -3.36 -14.24 3.49
N GLY A 68 -2.83 -14.22 2.28
CA GLY A 68 -3.47 -13.56 1.13
C GLY A 68 -4.06 -14.60 0.16
N ILE A 69 -5.35 -14.48 -0.17
CA ILE A 69 -6.02 -15.37 -1.13
C ILE A 69 -6.49 -14.55 -2.33
N THR A 70 -6.11 -14.99 -3.52
CA THR A 70 -6.59 -14.46 -4.80
C THR A 70 -7.18 -15.60 -5.60
N SER A 71 -8.49 -15.61 -5.83
CA SER A 71 -9.15 -16.60 -6.68
C SER A 71 -10.64 -16.26 -6.89
N GLU A 72 -11.16 -16.54 -8.09
CA GLU A 72 -12.59 -16.57 -8.37
C GLU A 72 -13.15 -18.02 -8.29
N ASP A 73 -12.32 -18.99 -7.94
CA ASP A 73 -12.66 -20.41 -7.92
C ASP A 73 -13.06 -20.87 -6.53
N ALA A 74 -14.33 -21.25 -6.36
CA ALA A 74 -14.86 -21.74 -5.09
C ALA A 74 -14.13 -22.97 -4.56
N ALA A 75 -13.70 -23.89 -5.44
CA ALA A 75 -12.98 -25.08 -5.01
C ALA A 75 -11.58 -24.74 -4.46
N PHE A 76 -10.93 -23.72 -5.03
CA PHE A 76 -9.66 -23.25 -4.51
C PHE A 76 -9.82 -22.59 -3.12
N TRP A 77 -10.90 -21.85 -2.90
CA TRP A 77 -11.20 -21.28 -1.59
C TRP A 77 -11.37 -22.36 -0.52
N GLU A 78 -12.03 -23.48 -0.84
CA GLU A 78 -12.18 -24.61 0.07
C GLU A 78 -10.81 -25.26 0.39
N GLU A 79 -9.96 -25.47 -0.62
CA GLU A 79 -8.61 -25.97 -0.42
C GLU A 79 -7.75 -25.02 0.45
N ALA A 80 -7.88 -23.71 0.20
CA ALA A 80 -7.18 -22.69 1.00
C ALA A 80 -7.68 -22.69 2.46
N ALA A 81 -9.00 -22.82 2.67
CA ALA A 81 -9.58 -22.90 4.01
C ALA A 81 -9.10 -24.15 4.77
N ASP A 82 -9.02 -25.30 4.11
CA ASP A 82 -8.48 -26.52 4.71
C ASP A 82 -7.02 -26.31 5.13
N TYR A 83 -6.20 -25.70 4.27
CA TYR A 83 -4.82 -25.37 4.59
C TYR A 83 -4.70 -24.40 5.78
N ILE A 84 -5.48 -23.32 5.79
CA ILE A 84 -5.45 -22.31 6.87
C ILE A 84 -5.90 -22.96 8.22
N SER A 85 -6.86 -23.88 8.18
CA SER A 85 -7.40 -24.52 9.38
C SER A 85 -6.36 -25.32 10.17
N VAL A 86 -5.29 -25.78 9.52
CA VAL A 86 -4.20 -26.56 10.15
C VAL A 86 -3.00 -25.69 10.53
N LEU A 87 -2.97 -24.41 10.14
CA LEU A 87 -1.92 -23.50 10.58
C LEU A 87 -2.04 -23.24 12.09
N THR A 88 -0.92 -23.38 12.77
CA THR A 88 -0.80 -23.06 14.20
C THR A 88 -0.01 -21.78 14.34
N ALA A 89 -0.67 -20.67 14.67
CA ALA A 89 -0.05 -19.38 14.88
C ALA A 89 -0.70 -18.69 16.07
N ASN A 90 0.01 -17.73 16.66
CA ASN A 90 -0.52 -16.90 17.74
C ASN A 90 -1.65 -16.01 17.21
N GLU A 91 -1.50 -15.53 15.99
CA GLU A 91 -2.46 -14.69 15.29
C GLU A 91 -2.50 -15.06 13.81
N ILE A 92 -3.69 -15.09 13.21
CA ILE A 92 -3.86 -15.33 11.77
C ILE A 92 -4.81 -14.27 11.22
N ASP A 93 -4.32 -13.48 10.27
CA ASP A 93 -5.10 -12.54 9.48
C ASP A 93 -5.26 -13.07 8.06
N VAL A 94 -6.42 -12.86 7.47
CA VAL A 94 -6.69 -13.24 6.07
C VAL A 94 -7.07 -12.02 5.27
N ALA A 95 -6.28 -11.73 4.25
CA ALA A 95 -6.60 -10.75 3.22
C ALA A 95 -7.10 -11.47 1.96
N ALA A 96 -8.29 -11.16 1.51
CA ALA A 96 -8.83 -11.70 0.28
C ALA A 96 -8.81 -10.63 -0.82
N CYS A 97 -8.24 -10.95 -1.96
CA CYS A 97 -8.14 -10.06 -3.09
C CYS A 97 -8.99 -10.59 -4.25
N ASP A 98 -9.78 -9.71 -4.85
CA ASP A 98 -10.56 -9.86 -6.10
C ASP A 98 -11.83 -10.73 -6.03
N ALA A 99 -12.04 -11.62 -5.05
CA ALA A 99 -13.16 -12.55 -5.12
C ALA A 99 -13.89 -12.84 -3.81
N PHE A 100 -13.57 -12.17 -2.74
CA PHE A 100 -14.11 -12.53 -1.42
C PHE A 100 -15.65 -12.45 -1.32
N TYR A 101 -16.28 -11.54 -2.04
CA TYR A 101 -17.73 -11.38 -2.04
C TYR A 101 -18.50 -12.64 -2.47
N THR A 102 -17.82 -13.56 -3.14
CA THR A 102 -18.42 -14.80 -3.63
C THR A 102 -18.37 -15.95 -2.63
N HIS A 103 -17.58 -15.83 -1.54
CA HIS A 103 -17.34 -16.94 -0.61
C HIS A 103 -17.40 -16.57 0.88
N PRO A 104 -18.42 -15.84 1.38
CA PRO A 104 -18.53 -15.46 2.79
C PRO A 104 -18.58 -16.66 3.74
N HIS A 105 -19.10 -17.81 3.28
CA HIS A 105 -19.18 -19.04 4.07
C HIS A 105 -17.78 -19.59 4.47
N VAL A 106 -16.73 -19.28 3.70
CA VAL A 106 -15.37 -19.71 4.05
C VAL A 106 -14.87 -18.96 5.29
N ALA A 107 -15.12 -17.65 5.36
CA ALA A 107 -14.76 -16.86 6.55
C ALA A 107 -15.54 -17.33 7.78
N GLU A 108 -16.84 -17.61 7.63
CA GLU A 108 -17.67 -18.16 8.72
C GLU A 108 -17.15 -19.52 9.20
N ARG A 109 -16.81 -20.43 8.27
CA ARG A 109 -16.22 -21.74 8.58
C ARG A 109 -14.91 -21.63 9.35
N LEU A 110 -14.07 -20.67 8.99
CA LEU A 110 -12.79 -20.43 9.66
C LEU A 110 -12.92 -19.64 10.99
N SER A 111 -14.15 -19.22 11.32
CA SER A 111 -14.43 -18.36 12.50
C SER A 111 -13.69 -17.02 12.46
N PHE A 112 -13.47 -16.49 11.27
CA PHE A 112 -12.95 -15.13 11.08
C PHE A 112 -14.07 -14.09 11.24
N GLY A 113 -13.77 -13.01 11.94
CA GLY A 113 -14.60 -11.80 11.93
C GLY A 113 -14.36 -11.01 10.64
N PHE A 114 -15.40 -10.33 10.16
CA PHE A 114 -15.26 -9.36 9.10
C PHE A 114 -14.55 -8.11 9.64
N SER A 115 -13.48 -7.69 8.96
CA SER A 115 -12.84 -6.39 9.16
C SER A 115 -13.25 -5.48 8.01
N GLU A 116 -13.67 -4.25 8.32
CA GLU A 116 -13.97 -3.22 7.31
C GLU A 116 -12.70 -2.61 6.69
N SER A 117 -11.52 -3.13 7.02
CA SER A 117 -10.23 -2.53 6.65
C SER A 117 -9.76 -2.80 5.22
N GLY A 118 -10.54 -3.48 4.40
CA GLY A 118 -10.21 -3.67 2.99
C GLY A 118 -10.25 -2.37 2.18
N ALA A 119 -9.29 -2.17 1.29
CA ALA A 119 -9.21 -0.97 0.47
C ALA A 119 -8.84 -1.28 -0.99
N PRO A 120 -9.35 -0.48 -1.96
CA PRO A 120 -8.93 -0.60 -3.34
C PRO A 120 -7.48 -0.13 -3.52
N ILE A 121 -6.76 -0.83 -4.42
CA ILE A 121 -5.39 -0.53 -4.83
C ILE A 121 -5.44 0.12 -6.20
N TYR A 122 -4.71 1.20 -6.38
CA TYR A 122 -4.69 1.99 -7.60
C TYR A 122 -3.30 1.99 -8.23
N GLY A 123 -3.24 1.71 -9.53
CA GLY A 123 -2.05 1.83 -10.36
C GLY A 123 -2.21 2.88 -11.45
N LEU A 124 -1.12 3.43 -11.94
CA LEU A 124 -1.10 4.30 -13.11
C LEU A 124 -0.76 3.45 -14.33
N LEU A 125 -1.78 2.98 -15.06
CA LEU A 125 -1.63 2.03 -16.18
C LEU A 125 -0.79 2.60 -17.32
N SER A 126 -0.80 3.93 -17.52
CA SER A 126 0.05 4.61 -18.49
C SER A 126 0.36 6.04 -18.02
N PRO A 127 1.57 6.56 -18.24
CA PRO A 127 1.86 7.98 -17.99
C PRO A 127 0.90 8.95 -18.66
N LYS A 128 0.23 8.55 -19.74
CA LYS A 128 -0.75 9.36 -20.46
C LYS A 128 -2.08 9.52 -19.72
N ASP A 129 -2.37 8.63 -18.77
CA ASP A 129 -3.60 8.67 -17.97
C ASP A 129 -3.49 9.71 -16.84
N LEU A 130 -2.26 10.13 -16.51
CA LEU A 130 -2.03 11.11 -15.46
C LEU A 130 -2.60 12.48 -15.85
N ALA A 131 -3.45 13.04 -15.00
CA ALA A 131 -4.01 14.37 -15.21
C ALA A 131 -2.90 15.45 -15.19
N PRO A 132 -3.07 16.56 -15.92
CA PRO A 132 -2.10 17.64 -15.94
C PRO A 132 -2.02 18.35 -14.57
N LEU A 133 -0.84 18.92 -14.28
CA LEU A 133 -0.64 19.75 -13.10
C LEU A 133 -1.54 21.00 -13.20
N PRO A 134 -2.38 21.25 -12.17
CA PRO A 134 -3.17 22.48 -12.14
C PRO A 134 -2.27 23.70 -11.88
N SER A 135 -2.56 24.81 -12.52
CA SER A 135 -1.94 26.10 -12.20
C SER A 135 -2.48 26.58 -10.86
N GLN A 136 -1.61 26.80 -9.89
CA GLN A 136 -1.95 27.42 -8.60
C GLN A 136 -0.97 28.55 -8.31
N SER A 137 -1.49 29.70 -7.90
CA SER A 137 -0.68 30.92 -7.71
C SER A 137 -0.31 31.20 -6.26
N ASN A 138 -1.00 30.59 -5.30
CA ASN A 138 -0.89 30.91 -3.86
C ASN A 138 -0.17 29.82 -3.05
N VAL A 139 0.14 28.67 -3.63
CA VAL A 139 0.85 27.57 -2.97
C VAL A 139 1.93 27.03 -3.88
N SER A 140 2.95 26.45 -3.26
CA SER A 140 4.03 25.73 -3.96
C SER A 140 4.12 24.30 -3.45
N VAL A 141 4.58 23.40 -4.33
CA VAL A 141 4.96 22.04 -3.96
C VAL A 141 6.43 21.84 -4.34
N SER A 142 7.22 21.27 -3.44
CA SER A 142 8.64 20.97 -3.67
C SER A 142 9.01 19.65 -3.00
N LEU A 143 9.96 18.92 -3.61
CA LEU A 143 10.65 17.83 -2.92
C LEU A 143 11.47 18.42 -1.77
N MET A 144 11.33 17.86 -0.56
CA MET A 144 12.08 18.28 0.63
C MET A 144 13.54 17.89 0.48
N THR A 145 14.45 18.86 0.70
CA THR A 145 15.90 18.59 0.76
C THR A 145 16.32 18.20 2.18
N THR A 146 17.55 17.69 2.33
CA THR A 146 18.14 17.37 3.63
C THR A 146 18.28 18.63 4.51
N GLU A 147 18.69 19.73 3.91
CA GLU A 147 18.83 21.02 4.60
C GLU A 147 17.49 21.56 5.05
N GLU A 148 16.47 21.43 4.20
CA GLU A 148 15.11 21.82 4.51
C GLU A 148 14.52 20.93 5.62
N LYS A 149 14.78 19.62 5.62
CA LYS A 149 14.39 18.72 6.71
C LYS A 149 14.98 19.21 8.05
N ALA A 150 16.28 19.47 8.10
CA ALA A 150 16.95 19.95 9.32
C ALA A 150 16.34 21.28 9.79
N TYR A 151 16.10 22.21 8.88
CA TYR A 151 15.47 23.50 9.19
C TYR A 151 14.07 23.31 9.77
N LEU A 152 13.25 22.46 9.17
CA LEU A 152 11.88 22.21 9.63
C LEU A 152 11.82 21.48 10.98
N GLN A 153 12.79 20.64 11.29
CA GLN A 153 12.90 19.98 12.60
C GLN A 153 13.21 20.98 13.73
N GLU A 154 13.85 22.11 13.42
CA GLU A 154 14.13 23.20 14.38
C GLU A 154 13.01 24.24 14.45
N HIS A 155 12.14 24.33 13.43
CA HIS A 155 11.11 25.37 13.28
C HIS A 155 9.71 24.75 13.23
N THR A 156 9.32 24.08 14.31
CA THR A 156 8.03 23.36 14.40
C THR A 156 6.80 24.27 14.33
N GLU A 157 6.97 25.58 14.60
CA GLU A 157 5.93 26.60 14.43
C GLU A 157 5.44 26.72 12.98
N LEU A 158 6.22 26.26 12.00
CA LEU A 158 5.81 26.22 10.60
C LEU A 158 4.69 25.19 10.33
N PHE A 159 4.45 24.27 11.27
CA PHE A 159 3.42 23.24 11.25
C PHE A 159 2.22 23.54 12.14
N ASP A 160 2.05 24.76 12.63
CA ASP A 160 0.98 25.13 13.57
C ASP A 160 -0.44 24.80 13.08
N SER A 161 -0.61 24.69 11.75
CA SER A 161 -1.87 24.27 11.14
C SER A 161 -2.11 22.75 11.16
N PHE A 162 -1.13 21.94 11.61
CA PHE A 162 -1.21 20.49 11.69
C PHE A 162 -1.86 20.06 13.01
N GLU A 163 -2.43 18.86 13.01
CA GLU A 163 -2.84 18.16 14.23
C GLU A 163 -1.61 17.92 15.12
N GLU A 164 -1.79 17.94 16.42
CA GLU A 164 -0.69 17.94 17.40
C GLU A 164 0.27 16.75 17.23
N GLU A 165 -0.27 15.55 17.00
CA GLU A 165 0.50 14.33 16.79
C GLU A 165 1.40 14.38 15.54
N LEU A 166 1.05 15.22 14.55
CA LEU A 166 1.81 15.36 13.30
C LEU A 166 2.85 16.47 13.32
N ARG A 167 2.98 17.19 14.43
CA ARG A 167 4.02 18.23 14.61
C ARG A 167 5.34 17.65 15.08
N SER A 168 5.38 16.35 15.40
CA SER A 168 6.62 15.68 15.82
C SER A 168 7.62 15.62 14.66
N PRO A 169 8.90 15.96 14.94
CA PRO A 169 9.99 15.81 13.95
C PRO A 169 10.11 14.39 13.39
N SER A 170 9.71 13.36 14.14
CA SER A 170 9.73 11.96 13.71
C SER A 170 8.84 11.67 12.51
N VAL A 171 7.85 12.52 12.22
CA VAL A 171 7.02 12.40 11.00
C VAL A 171 7.88 12.44 9.73
N TRP A 172 9.01 13.14 9.78
CA TRP A 172 9.94 13.33 8.65
C TRP A 172 11.02 12.27 8.57
N ASP A 173 11.06 11.33 9.51
CA ASP A 173 12.04 10.26 9.46
C ASP A 173 11.69 9.25 8.36
N ALA A 174 12.75 8.70 7.74
CA ALA A 174 12.57 7.63 6.77
C ALA A 174 11.94 6.42 7.44
N CYS A 175 11.03 5.77 6.73
CA CYS A 175 10.49 4.50 7.19
C CYS A 175 11.48 3.39 6.82
N ASP A 176 12.02 2.67 7.81
CA ASP A 176 12.98 1.57 7.59
C ASP A 176 12.36 0.39 6.81
N CYS A 177 11.02 0.40 6.67
CA CYS A 177 10.30 -0.60 5.89
C CYS A 177 10.47 -0.44 4.37
N PHE A 178 11.03 0.68 3.87
CA PHE A 178 11.15 0.96 2.43
C PHE A 178 12.60 1.16 2.00
N PHE A 179 12.87 1.02 0.70
CA PHE A 179 14.21 1.19 0.14
C PHE A 179 14.65 2.64 0.07
N ASP A 180 13.68 3.57 -0.08
CA ASP A 180 13.88 5.03 -0.07
C ASP A 180 12.56 5.71 0.32
N THR A 181 12.65 6.88 0.92
CA THR A 181 11.48 7.69 1.32
C THR A 181 11.68 9.13 0.88
N ARG A 182 10.69 9.69 0.20
CA ARG A 182 10.69 11.07 -0.29
C ARG A 182 9.52 11.85 0.26
N PHE A 183 9.77 13.05 0.71
CA PHE A 183 8.73 13.97 1.16
C PHE A 183 8.56 15.12 0.17
N TYR A 184 7.32 15.37 -0.21
CA TYR A 184 6.92 16.53 -1.00
C TYR A 184 6.11 17.45 -0.10
N LEU A 185 6.56 18.70 0.03
CA LEU A 185 5.95 19.69 0.91
C LEU A 185 5.02 20.59 0.13
N LEU A 186 3.82 20.82 0.66
CA LEU A 186 2.89 21.85 0.21
C LEU A 186 3.02 23.06 1.11
N LYS A 187 3.31 24.22 0.54
CA LYS A 187 3.57 25.45 1.28
C LYS A 187 2.68 26.60 0.81
N GLU A 188 2.26 27.43 1.76
CA GLU A 188 1.69 28.75 1.54
C GLU A 188 2.68 29.78 2.12
N GLY A 189 3.40 30.49 1.26
CA GLY A 189 4.59 31.25 1.69
C GLY A 189 5.63 30.31 2.31
N ASN A 190 6.04 30.60 3.56
CA ASN A 190 6.98 29.77 4.30
C ASN A 190 6.31 28.71 5.19
N ARG A 191 4.99 28.74 5.34
CA ARG A 191 4.25 27.78 6.17
C ARG A 191 4.01 26.48 5.42
N VAL A 192 4.33 25.37 6.04
CA VAL A 192 3.96 24.02 5.54
C VAL A 192 2.51 23.76 5.91
N ILE A 193 1.67 23.48 4.91
CA ILE A 193 0.22 23.25 5.06
C ILE A 193 -0.20 21.83 4.64
N GLY A 194 0.73 21.03 4.19
CA GLY A 194 0.52 19.63 3.83
C GLY A 194 1.80 18.97 3.33
N PHE A 195 1.76 17.66 3.21
CA PHE A 195 2.85 16.87 2.65
C PHE A 195 2.34 15.61 1.95
N LEU A 196 3.19 15.04 1.10
CA LEU A 196 3.07 13.68 0.60
C LEU A 196 4.38 12.94 0.92
N ARG A 197 4.27 11.75 1.50
CA ARG A 197 5.38 10.82 1.67
C ARG A 197 5.27 9.74 0.61
N GLY A 198 6.27 9.68 -0.28
CA GLY A 198 6.44 8.63 -1.27
C GLY A 198 7.48 7.60 -0.83
N GLU A 199 7.24 6.33 -1.07
CA GLU A 199 7.99 5.20 -0.54
C GLU A 199 8.41 4.26 -1.66
N LEU A 200 9.74 4.09 -1.85
CA LEU A 200 10.28 3.15 -2.83
C LEU A 200 10.09 1.71 -2.33
N GLY A 201 9.13 1.00 -2.90
CA GLY A 201 8.82 -0.36 -2.49
C GLY A 201 9.45 -1.45 -3.37
N TYR A 202 9.52 -1.23 -4.66
CA TYR A 202 10.05 -2.25 -5.57
C TYR A 202 10.64 -1.64 -6.85
N LYS A 203 11.87 -2.02 -7.23
CA LYS A 203 12.59 -1.48 -8.40
C LYS A 203 12.59 0.04 -8.41
N ASN A 204 11.92 0.65 -9.39
CA ASN A 204 11.75 2.09 -9.55
C ASN A 204 10.32 2.56 -9.29
N TYR A 205 9.48 1.75 -8.62
CA TYR A 205 8.11 2.06 -8.24
C TYR A 205 8.07 2.67 -6.83
N TYR A 206 7.55 3.90 -6.76
CA TYR A 206 7.26 4.58 -5.50
C TYR A 206 5.77 4.56 -5.22
N ASP A 207 5.41 4.09 -4.04
CA ASP A 207 4.05 4.14 -3.55
C ASP A 207 3.74 5.49 -2.88
N VAL A 208 2.50 5.93 -2.97
CA VAL A 208 1.98 7.03 -2.16
C VAL A 208 1.68 6.49 -0.77
N GLY A 209 2.64 6.58 0.13
CA GLY A 209 2.50 6.08 1.50
C GLY A 209 1.60 6.95 2.36
N TRP A 210 1.66 8.28 2.21
CA TRP A 210 0.85 9.18 3.02
C TRP A 210 0.63 10.53 2.33
N VAL A 211 -0.64 10.95 2.22
CA VAL A 211 -1.01 12.31 1.78
C VAL A 211 -1.73 13.01 2.92
N TYR A 212 -1.16 14.11 3.39
CA TYR A 212 -1.74 14.92 4.43
C TYR A 212 -1.93 16.37 3.99
N VAL A 213 -3.07 16.94 4.33
CA VAL A 213 -3.37 18.37 4.21
C VAL A 213 -3.99 18.85 5.52
N ALA A 214 -3.43 19.90 6.11
CA ALA A 214 -3.90 20.44 7.37
C ALA A 214 -5.39 20.80 7.30
N PRO A 215 -6.19 20.54 8.37
CA PRO A 215 -7.65 20.59 8.34
C PRO A 215 -8.23 21.87 7.74
N VAL A 216 -7.69 23.03 8.12
CA VAL A 216 -8.15 24.35 7.64
C VAL A 216 -7.89 24.62 6.16
N TYR A 217 -7.09 23.78 5.53
CA TYR A 217 -6.74 23.85 4.09
C TYR A 217 -7.40 22.76 3.24
N ARG A 218 -8.17 21.85 3.85
CA ARG A 218 -8.88 20.76 3.15
C ARG A 218 -9.98 21.33 2.23
N GLY A 219 -10.45 20.53 1.28
CA GLY A 219 -11.49 20.89 0.31
C GLY A 219 -11.03 21.77 -0.86
N LYS A 220 -9.77 22.24 -0.88
CA LYS A 220 -9.22 23.13 -1.91
C LYS A 220 -8.48 22.38 -3.05
N GLY A 221 -8.53 21.06 -3.07
CA GLY A 221 -7.84 20.25 -4.09
C GLY A 221 -6.34 20.02 -3.85
N TYR A 222 -5.83 20.34 -2.67
CA TYR A 222 -4.40 20.27 -2.37
C TYR A 222 -3.86 18.84 -2.28
N GLY A 223 -4.66 17.87 -1.83
CA GLY A 223 -4.28 16.45 -1.90
C GLY A 223 -4.05 15.99 -3.34
N LYS A 224 -4.94 16.39 -4.28
CA LYS A 224 -4.76 16.15 -5.71
C LYS A 224 -3.48 16.82 -6.23
N LEU A 225 -3.22 18.07 -5.85
CA LEU A 225 -2.03 18.82 -6.29
C LEU A 225 -0.74 18.10 -5.85
N LEU A 226 -0.65 17.69 -4.57
CA LEU A 226 0.48 16.93 -4.03
C LEU A 226 0.70 15.64 -4.79
N THR A 227 -0.36 14.85 -5.00
CA THR A 227 -0.28 13.57 -5.72
C THR A 227 0.14 13.76 -7.17
N LEU A 228 -0.39 14.76 -7.85
CA LEU A 228 0.02 15.05 -9.24
C LEU A 228 1.46 15.51 -9.32
N TYR A 229 1.89 16.40 -8.42
CA TYR A 229 3.28 16.87 -8.41
C TYR A 229 4.26 15.71 -8.19
N PHE A 230 4.01 14.88 -7.18
CA PHE A 230 4.74 13.65 -6.93
C PHE A 230 4.82 12.77 -8.18
N SER A 231 3.67 12.48 -8.80
CA SER A 231 3.59 11.58 -9.95
C SER A 231 4.35 12.12 -11.17
N HIS A 232 4.20 13.41 -11.46
CA HIS A 232 4.91 14.05 -12.57
C HIS A 232 6.43 14.13 -12.32
N ASP A 233 6.85 14.41 -11.09
CA ASP A 233 8.26 14.43 -10.72
C ASP A 233 8.89 13.05 -10.84
N LEU A 234 8.24 12.01 -10.37
CA LEU A 234 8.72 10.64 -10.52
C LEU A 234 8.87 10.26 -12.00
N LEU A 235 7.82 10.44 -12.80
CA LEU A 235 7.84 10.08 -14.24
C LEU A 235 8.93 10.84 -15.00
N LYS A 236 9.14 12.13 -14.69
CA LYS A 236 10.22 12.92 -15.27
C LYS A 236 11.61 12.35 -14.97
N ASN A 237 11.78 11.69 -13.84
CA ASN A 237 13.02 11.07 -13.39
C ASN A 237 13.13 9.57 -13.74
N GLY A 238 12.24 9.03 -14.58
CA GLY A 238 12.24 7.62 -14.98
C GLY A 238 11.80 6.66 -13.87
N LEU A 239 11.09 7.19 -12.86
CA LEU A 239 10.49 6.46 -11.76
C LEU A 239 8.98 6.33 -11.99
N TYR A 240 8.33 5.37 -11.34
CA TYR A 240 6.91 5.09 -11.54
C TYR A 240 6.13 5.33 -10.24
N PRO A 241 5.06 6.16 -10.29
CA PRO A 241 4.17 6.35 -9.17
C PRO A 241 3.15 5.23 -9.08
N HIS A 242 2.93 4.70 -7.89
CA HIS A 242 1.86 3.80 -7.50
C HIS A 242 1.03 4.48 -6.40
N TYR A 243 -0.27 4.22 -6.32
CA TYR A 243 -1.14 4.86 -5.31
C TYR A 243 -1.75 3.81 -4.39
N GLY A 244 -1.04 2.94 -3.86
CA GLY A 244 -1.40 1.91 -2.91
C GLY A 244 -2.85 1.82 -2.45
N TYR A 245 -3.04 1.54 -1.19
CA TYR A 245 -4.37 1.40 -0.60
C TYR A 245 -5.07 2.77 -0.40
N ALA A 246 -6.19 2.96 -1.08
CA ALA A 246 -7.07 4.10 -0.83
C ALA A 246 -8.01 3.77 0.35
N ILE A 247 -7.55 4.03 1.57
CA ILE A 247 -8.20 3.59 2.82
C ILE A 247 -9.48 4.35 3.18
N ASN A 248 -9.81 5.42 2.47
CA ASN A 248 -11.01 6.22 2.68
C ASN A 248 -11.51 6.84 1.37
N PRO A 249 -12.78 7.30 1.32
CA PRO A 249 -13.38 7.87 0.11
C PRO A 249 -12.63 9.10 -0.44
N GLU A 250 -12.02 9.90 0.41
CA GLU A 250 -11.25 11.08 0.03
C GLU A 250 -9.98 10.68 -0.71
N SER A 251 -9.25 9.70 -0.20
CA SER A 251 -8.07 9.13 -0.83
C SER A 251 -8.41 8.51 -2.19
N GLU A 252 -9.49 7.74 -2.25
CA GLU A 252 -9.99 7.15 -3.50
C GLU A 252 -10.35 8.23 -4.53
N ALA A 253 -11.03 9.29 -4.11
CA ALA A 253 -11.37 10.41 -4.98
C ALA A 253 -10.12 11.15 -5.50
N VAL A 254 -9.07 11.25 -4.69
CA VAL A 254 -7.78 11.83 -5.11
C VAL A 254 -7.13 10.94 -6.17
N ALA A 255 -7.00 9.64 -5.91
CA ALA A 255 -6.41 8.70 -6.87
C ALA A 255 -7.11 8.78 -8.25
N LYS A 256 -8.44 8.64 -8.28
CA LYS A 256 -9.25 8.71 -9.52
C LYS A 256 -9.09 10.05 -10.24
N LYS A 257 -9.11 11.17 -9.51
CA LYS A 257 -8.97 12.52 -10.11
C LYS A 257 -7.56 12.80 -10.63
N CYS A 258 -6.56 12.04 -10.18
CA CYS A 258 -5.19 12.11 -10.71
C CYS A 258 -5.00 11.23 -11.95
N GLY A 259 -5.91 10.30 -12.24
CA GLY A 259 -5.83 9.40 -13.40
C GLY A 259 -5.38 7.98 -13.03
N TYR A 260 -5.29 7.67 -11.73
CA TYR A 260 -5.06 6.29 -11.29
C TYR A 260 -6.31 5.44 -11.48
N THR A 261 -6.10 4.18 -11.85
CA THR A 261 -7.16 3.21 -12.07
C THR A 261 -7.07 2.12 -11.02
N CYS A 262 -8.22 1.70 -10.48
CA CYS A 262 -8.26 0.55 -9.57
C CYS A 262 -7.80 -0.70 -10.31
N THR A 263 -6.68 -1.24 -9.88
CA THR A 263 -6.09 -2.47 -10.45
C THR A 263 -6.49 -3.69 -9.67
N ARG A 264 -6.88 -3.51 -8.40
CA ARG A 264 -7.24 -4.57 -7.48
C ARG A 264 -8.05 -4.03 -6.31
N ALA A 265 -8.91 -4.85 -5.74
CA ALA A 265 -9.55 -4.59 -4.46
C ALA A 265 -9.12 -5.65 -3.45
N SER A 266 -8.93 -5.25 -2.19
CA SER A 266 -8.67 -6.18 -1.10
C SER A 266 -9.76 -6.10 -0.05
N GLN A 267 -9.95 -7.18 0.68
CA GLN A 267 -10.82 -7.25 1.84
C GLN A 267 -10.10 -8.05 2.93
N GLU A 268 -10.10 -7.55 4.14
CA GLU A 268 -9.36 -8.14 5.25
C GLU A 268 -10.32 -8.77 6.26
N PHE A 269 -9.89 -9.88 6.84
CA PHE A 269 -10.60 -10.66 7.85
C PHE A 269 -9.63 -11.05 8.95
N ASN A 270 -10.01 -10.80 10.19
CA ASN A 270 -9.22 -11.14 11.35
C ASN A 270 -9.86 -12.33 12.07
N ARG A 271 -9.05 -13.28 12.52
CA ARG A 271 -9.52 -14.37 13.33
C ARG A 271 -10.00 -13.84 14.69
N ILE A 272 -11.27 -14.03 15.01
CA ILE A 272 -11.76 -13.74 16.34
C ILE A 272 -11.18 -14.78 17.28
N ILE A 273 -10.12 -14.42 18.01
CA ILE A 273 -9.64 -15.22 19.12
C ILE A 273 -10.71 -15.15 20.21
N LYS A 274 -11.53 -16.18 20.32
CA LYS A 274 -12.39 -16.32 21.52
C LYS A 274 -11.44 -16.51 22.69
N ASN A 275 -11.29 -15.45 23.49
CA ASN A 275 -10.61 -15.56 24.78
C ASN A 275 -11.19 -16.78 25.52
N ARG A 276 -10.36 -17.79 25.78
CA ARG A 276 -10.68 -18.97 26.56
C ARG A 276 -10.74 -18.62 28.03
#